data_e1b5df39ec1697da59ea973662da4409
#
_entry.id   e1b5df39ec1697da59ea973662da4409
#
_cell.length_a   1.000
_cell.length_b   1.000
_cell.length_c   1.000
_cell.angle_alpha   90.00
_cell.angle_beta   90.00
_cell.angle_gamma   90.00
#
_symmetry.space_group_name_H-M   'P 1'
#
loop_
_entity.id
_entity.type
_entity.pdbx_description
1 polymer ?
#
loop_
_entity_poly.entity_id
_entity_poly.type
_entity_poly.pdbx_seq_one_letter_code
_entity_poly.pdbx_strand_id
1 'polypeptide(L)'
;MTRNKTFPLFVYGTLKKGYYTHDLIKKSKFLGFAYTKKDYKLLSLGSYPGLIECKNGTNNIEGEVYEIDKEILETTHRYEGVSEGLFSFNFVAIDEFDLIKSPESNLSKHMINRNLCFGYLFNNQEKQFYPEIERFTLD
;
A
#
# COMPACT_ATOMS: atom_id res chain seq x y z
N MET A 1 12.22 21.29 -18.71
CA MET A 1 12.05 20.80 -17.34
C MET A 1 11.18 19.54 -17.34
N THR A 2 11.78 18.43 -16.97
CA THR A 2 11.04 17.16 -16.89
C THR A 2 10.33 17.09 -15.57
N ARG A 3 9.04 16.84 -15.59
CA ARG A 3 8.29 16.55 -14.39
C ARG A 3 8.52 15.09 -14.03
N ASN A 4 8.87 14.83 -12.79
CA ASN A 4 8.94 13.46 -12.29
C ASN A 4 7.53 12.86 -12.31
N LYS A 5 7.42 11.66 -12.86
CA LYS A 5 6.17 10.91 -12.75
C LYS A 5 5.99 10.48 -11.30
N THR A 6 4.77 10.57 -10.82
CA THR A 6 4.43 10.08 -9.50
C THR A 6 3.33 9.03 -9.60
N PHE A 7 3.23 8.23 -8.55
CA PHE A 7 2.36 7.07 -8.49
C PHE A 7 1.62 7.07 -7.15
N PRO A 8 0.35 6.66 -7.11
CA PRO A 8 -0.36 6.53 -5.84
C PRO A 8 -0.01 5.21 -5.17
N LEU A 9 0.63 5.26 -4.02
CA LEU A 9 1.00 4.08 -3.24
C LEU A 9 0.08 3.95 -2.03
N PHE A 10 -0.56 2.79 -1.91
CA PHE A 10 -1.37 2.42 -0.76
C PHE A 10 -0.48 1.71 0.26
N VAL A 11 -0.37 2.25 1.45
CA VAL A 11 0.44 1.67 2.53
C VAL A 11 -0.46 1.30 3.70
N TYR A 12 -0.29 0.09 4.21
CA TYR A 12 -1.18 -0.47 5.22
C TYR A 12 -0.44 -0.96 6.47
N GLY A 13 0.88 -0.86 6.48
CA GLY A 13 1.74 -1.39 7.55
C GLY A 13 2.73 -0.36 8.07
N THR A 14 3.99 -0.77 8.17
CA THR A 14 5.04 0.03 8.82
C THR A 14 5.44 1.29 8.04
N LEU A 15 5.03 1.40 6.78
CA LEU A 15 5.23 2.63 6.01
C LEU A 15 4.23 3.74 6.39
N LYS A 16 3.14 3.42 7.11
CA LYS A 16 2.16 4.42 7.54
C LYS A 16 2.78 5.41 8.52
N LYS A 17 2.19 6.62 8.56
CA LYS A 17 2.63 7.67 9.47
C LYS A 17 2.58 7.17 10.93
N GLY A 18 3.65 7.44 11.66
CA GLY A 18 3.78 7.02 13.06
C GLY A 18 4.48 5.68 13.26
N TYR A 19 4.80 4.98 12.17
CA TYR A 19 5.47 3.68 12.23
C TYR A 19 6.93 3.82 11.80
N TYR A 20 7.75 2.84 12.18
CA TYR A 20 9.21 3.00 12.12
C TYR A 20 9.80 3.10 10.71
N THR A 21 9.12 2.60 9.68
CA THR A 21 9.63 2.72 8.30
C THR A 21 9.00 3.85 7.50
N HIS A 22 8.15 4.65 8.13
CA HIS A 22 7.52 5.79 7.45
C HIS A 22 8.55 6.77 6.89
N ASP A 23 9.73 6.86 7.49
CA ASP A 23 10.79 7.74 7.01
C ASP A 23 11.15 7.52 5.53
N LEU A 24 10.92 6.31 5.00
CA LEU A 24 11.19 6.01 3.59
C LEU A 24 10.31 6.84 2.64
N ILE A 25 9.12 7.23 3.09
CA ILE A 25 8.14 7.94 2.25
C ILE A 25 7.68 9.28 2.84
N LYS A 26 8.25 9.72 3.96
CA LYS A 26 7.75 10.91 4.67
C LYS A 26 7.81 12.20 3.86
N LYS A 27 8.68 12.28 2.85
CA LYS A 27 8.78 13.45 1.98
C LYS A 27 7.81 13.42 0.81
N SER A 28 7.11 12.31 0.64
CA SER A 28 6.11 12.16 -0.41
C SER A 28 4.82 12.88 -0.01
N LYS A 29 4.04 13.26 -1.02
CA LYS A 29 2.78 13.94 -0.78
C LYS A 29 1.77 12.96 -0.20
N PHE A 30 1.28 13.24 1.00
CA PHE A 30 0.18 12.48 1.60
C PHE A 30 -1.12 12.92 0.96
N LEU A 31 -1.82 11.99 0.32
CA LEU A 31 -3.09 12.28 -0.35
C LEU A 31 -4.30 12.05 0.56
N GLY A 32 -4.21 11.14 1.51
CA GLY A 32 -5.33 10.82 2.38
C GLY A 32 -5.40 9.33 2.68
N PHE A 33 -6.62 8.84 2.86
CA PHE A 33 -6.87 7.47 3.24
C PHE A 33 -7.60 6.73 2.12
N ALA A 34 -7.54 5.42 2.16
CA ALA A 34 -8.28 4.57 1.26
C ALA A 34 -8.65 3.26 1.94
N TYR A 35 -9.69 2.64 1.43
CA TYR A 35 -10.21 1.36 1.93
C TYR A 35 -10.30 0.42 0.75
N THR A 36 -9.65 -0.75 0.85
CA THR A 36 -9.66 -1.71 -0.26
C THR A 36 -11.05 -2.26 -0.49
N LYS A 37 -11.27 -2.82 -1.67
CA LYS A 37 -12.40 -3.70 -1.87
C LYS A 37 -12.25 -4.93 -0.96
N LYS A 38 -13.35 -5.64 -0.73
CA LYS A 38 -13.37 -6.87 0.10
C LYS A 38 -12.76 -8.06 -0.64
N ASP A 39 -11.79 -7.81 -1.50
CA ASP A 39 -11.05 -8.82 -2.27
C ASP A 39 -9.69 -9.13 -1.65
N TYR A 40 -9.43 -8.64 -0.45
CA TYR A 40 -8.16 -8.78 0.24
C TYR A 40 -8.36 -9.16 1.69
N LYS A 41 -7.32 -9.71 2.29
CA LYS A 41 -7.24 -9.83 3.73
C LYS A 41 -5.83 -9.47 4.19
N LEU A 42 -5.73 -9.07 5.44
CA LEU A 42 -4.49 -8.64 6.06
C LEU A 42 -4.04 -9.71 7.04
N LEU A 43 -2.79 -10.13 6.92
CA LEU A 43 -2.20 -11.14 7.79
C LEU A 43 -1.21 -10.48 8.73
N SER A 44 -1.15 -10.96 9.97
CA SER A 44 -0.07 -10.55 10.89
C SER A 44 1.13 -11.46 10.66
N LEU A 45 2.26 -10.86 10.30
CA LEU A 45 3.52 -11.56 10.11
C LEU A 45 4.47 -11.34 11.29
N GLY A 46 3.89 -10.86 12.41
CA GLY A 46 4.64 -10.50 13.61
C GLY A 46 4.79 -9.00 13.70
N SER A 47 5.99 -8.48 13.44
CA SER A 47 6.27 -7.04 13.55
C SER A 47 5.77 -6.22 12.36
N TYR A 48 5.23 -6.85 11.33
CA TYR A 48 4.66 -6.19 10.15
C TYR A 48 3.53 -7.02 9.56
N PRO A 49 2.64 -6.42 8.76
CA PRO A 49 1.53 -7.15 8.14
C PRO A 49 1.85 -7.52 6.69
N GLY A 50 1.04 -8.43 6.15
CA GLY A 50 1.07 -8.75 4.73
C GLY A 50 -0.34 -8.74 4.17
N LEU A 51 -0.55 -8.04 3.06
CA LEU A 51 -1.81 -8.00 2.33
C LEU A 51 -1.81 -9.10 1.29
N ILE A 52 -2.88 -9.89 1.24
CA ILE A 52 -3.05 -10.94 0.22
C ILE A 52 -4.41 -10.81 -0.45
N GLU A 53 -4.51 -11.31 -1.67
CA GLU A 53 -5.79 -11.41 -2.37
C GLU A 53 -6.64 -12.50 -1.75
N CYS A 54 -7.94 -12.25 -1.64
CA CYS A 54 -8.88 -13.19 -1.05
C CYS A 54 -10.28 -12.97 -1.63
N LYS A 55 -10.77 -13.91 -2.46
CA LYS A 55 -12.05 -13.76 -3.15
C LYS A 55 -13.23 -13.57 -2.21
N ASN A 56 -13.16 -14.10 -1.02
CA ASN A 56 -14.25 -14.07 -0.04
C ASN A 56 -13.88 -13.22 1.18
N GLY A 57 -13.17 -12.13 0.95
CA GLY A 57 -12.82 -11.20 2.03
C GLY A 57 -14.06 -10.57 2.63
N THR A 58 -13.99 -10.28 3.92
CA THR A 58 -15.09 -9.69 4.68
C THR A 58 -14.84 -8.25 5.08
N ASN A 59 -13.61 -7.78 4.96
CA ASN A 59 -13.23 -6.45 5.42
C ASN A 59 -12.68 -5.57 4.30
N ASN A 60 -12.95 -4.27 4.41
CA ASN A 60 -12.26 -3.25 3.63
C ASN A 60 -11.01 -2.87 4.43
N ILE A 61 -9.83 -3.11 3.86
CA ILE A 61 -8.58 -2.86 4.59
C ILE A 61 -8.23 -1.38 4.49
N GLU A 62 -8.04 -0.72 5.64
CA GLU A 62 -7.69 0.69 5.71
C GLU A 62 -6.19 0.90 5.49
N GLY A 63 -5.87 1.94 4.73
CA GLY A 63 -4.49 2.36 4.53
C GLY A 63 -4.40 3.84 4.21
N GLU A 64 -3.16 4.28 4.05
CA GLU A 64 -2.83 5.65 3.67
C GLU A 64 -2.35 5.67 2.23
N VAL A 65 -2.60 6.79 1.53
CA VAL A 65 -2.22 6.95 0.13
C VAL A 65 -1.19 8.07 0.03
N TYR A 66 -0.06 7.76 -0.56
CA TYR A 66 1.03 8.71 -0.81
C TYR A 66 1.33 8.75 -2.31
N GLU A 67 1.61 9.95 -2.80
CA GLU A 67 2.07 10.13 -4.17
C GLU A 67 3.60 10.09 -4.16
N ILE A 68 4.18 9.03 -4.70
CA ILE A 68 5.63 8.78 -4.65
C ILE A 68 6.24 8.88 -6.03
N ASP A 69 7.53 9.21 -6.09
CA ASP A 69 8.29 9.22 -7.34
C ASP A 69 9.07 7.92 -7.53
N LYS A 70 9.75 7.80 -8.66
CA LYS A 70 10.50 6.60 -9.02
C LYS A 70 11.62 6.29 -8.02
N GLU A 71 12.31 7.30 -7.53
CA GLU A 71 13.41 7.11 -6.59
C GLU A 71 12.92 6.51 -5.28
N ILE A 72 11.82 7.04 -4.75
CA ILE A 72 11.19 6.51 -3.55
C ILE A 72 10.65 5.11 -3.80
N LEU A 73 10.08 4.88 -4.98
CA LEU A 73 9.58 3.56 -5.35
C LEU A 73 10.70 2.52 -5.32
N GLU A 74 11.87 2.84 -5.84
CA GLU A 74 13.03 1.94 -5.82
C GLU A 74 13.46 1.62 -4.39
N THR A 75 13.42 2.60 -3.50
CA THR A 75 13.74 2.42 -2.09
C THR A 75 12.72 1.50 -1.41
N THR A 76 11.44 1.71 -1.63
CA THR A 76 10.40 0.86 -1.04
C THR A 76 10.45 -0.56 -1.61
N HIS A 77 10.77 -0.73 -2.89
CA HIS A 77 10.96 -2.06 -3.48
C HIS A 77 12.06 -2.85 -2.76
N ARG A 78 13.19 -2.19 -2.48
CA ARG A 78 14.28 -2.84 -1.74
C ARG A 78 13.85 -3.20 -0.32
N TYR A 79 13.17 -2.29 0.35
CA TYR A 79 12.69 -2.53 1.71
C TYR A 79 11.71 -3.72 1.75
N GLU A 80 10.78 -3.78 0.79
CA GLU A 80 9.76 -4.83 0.75
C GLU A 80 10.30 -6.16 0.19
N GLY A 81 11.55 -6.21 -0.23
CA GLY A 81 12.16 -7.44 -0.73
C GLY A 81 11.53 -7.93 -2.03
N VAL A 82 11.20 -7.02 -2.94
CA VAL A 82 10.54 -7.38 -4.21
C VAL A 82 11.44 -8.29 -5.04
N SER A 83 12.73 -7.99 -5.15
CA SER A 83 13.65 -8.82 -5.93
C SER A 83 13.90 -10.19 -5.30
N GLU A 84 13.71 -10.33 -3.99
CA GLU A 84 13.84 -11.60 -3.28
C GLU A 84 12.53 -12.39 -3.25
N GLY A 85 11.46 -11.83 -3.83
CA GLY A 85 10.17 -12.51 -3.90
C GLY A 85 9.34 -12.47 -2.62
N LEU A 86 9.72 -11.64 -1.64
CA LEU A 86 8.98 -11.56 -0.38
C LEU A 86 7.64 -10.88 -0.56
N PHE A 87 7.63 -9.74 -1.25
CA PHE A 87 6.42 -9.04 -1.64
C PHE A 87 6.45 -8.78 -3.14
N SER A 88 5.28 -8.66 -3.75
CA SER A 88 5.15 -8.24 -5.14
C SER A 88 4.46 -6.88 -5.22
N PHE A 89 4.86 -6.10 -6.20
CA PHE A 89 4.29 -4.78 -6.47
C PHE A 89 3.14 -4.93 -7.46
N ASN A 90 1.93 -4.57 -7.06
CA ASN A 90 0.73 -4.82 -7.83
C ASN A 90 -0.27 -3.68 -7.69
N PHE A 91 -1.29 -3.70 -8.55
CA PHE A 91 -2.47 -2.87 -8.34
C PHE A 91 -3.24 -3.37 -7.13
N VAL A 92 -3.78 -2.43 -6.37
CA VAL A 92 -4.69 -2.71 -5.25
C VAL A 92 -6.01 -2.04 -5.58
N ALA A 93 -7.08 -2.82 -5.60
CA ALA A 93 -8.42 -2.32 -5.89
C ALA A 93 -8.99 -1.63 -4.65
N ILE A 94 -9.47 -0.42 -4.84
CA ILE A 94 -9.96 0.45 -3.77
C ILE A 94 -11.49 0.57 -3.87
N ASP A 95 -12.16 0.43 -2.74
CA ASP A 95 -13.60 0.63 -2.65
C ASP A 95 -13.92 2.11 -2.43
N GLU A 96 -13.17 2.75 -1.53
CA GLU A 96 -13.42 4.14 -1.18
C GLU A 96 -12.10 4.87 -0.91
N PHE A 97 -11.99 6.08 -1.46
CA PHE A 97 -10.93 7.03 -1.13
C PHE A 97 -11.49 8.13 -0.23
N ASP A 98 -10.72 8.49 0.78
CA ASP A 98 -10.98 9.67 1.61
C ASP A 98 -9.77 10.59 1.48
N LEU A 99 -9.73 11.33 0.36
CA LEU A 99 -8.58 12.16 0.02
C LEU A 99 -8.68 13.52 0.69
N ILE A 100 -7.55 13.96 1.23
CA ILE A 100 -7.39 15.29 1.83
C ILE A 100 -6.77 16.23 0.81
N LYS A 101 -5.94 15.70 -0.10
CA LYS A 101 -5.26 16.46 -1.15
C LYS A 101 -5.46 15.79 -2.49
N SER A 102 -5.45 16.60 -3.55
CA SER A 102 -5.56 16.09 -4.91
C SER A 102 -4.22 15.59 -5.42
N PRO A 103 -4.19 14.49 -6.19
CA PRO A 103 -2.96 14.03 -6.82
C PRO A 103 -2.48 15.04 -7.87
N GLU A 104 -1.16 15.07 -8.11
CA GLU A 104 -0.56 16.02 -9.04
C GLU A 104 -0.35 15.43 -10.44
N SER A 105 0.10 14.17 -10.53
CA SER A 105 0.40 13.58 -11.83
C SER A 105 -0.86 13.07 -12.52
N ASN A 106 -0.82 13.05 -13.85
CA ASN A 106 -1.93 12.51 -14.64
C ASN A 106 -2.10 11.02 -14.39
N LEU A 107 -1.01 10.29 -14.18
CA LEU A 107 -1.09 8.86 -13.88
C LEU A 107 -1.81 8.61 -12.56
N SER A 108 -1.45 9.36 -11.50
CA SER A 108 -2.13 9.23 -10.21
C SER A 108 -3.60 9.55 -10.32
N LYS A 109 -3.95 10.64 -11.02
CA LYS A 109 -5.35 11.03 -11.24
C LYS A 109 -6.12 9.93 -11.97
N HIS A 110 -5.52 9.36 -13.00
CA HIS A 110 -6.13 8.31 -13.81
C HIS A 110 -6.39 7.06 -12.98
N MET A 111 -5.39 6.64 -12.20
CA MET A 111 -5.52 5.44 -11.35
C MET A 111 -6.58 5.62 -10.26
N ILE A 112 -6.56 6.75 -9.58
CA ILE A 112 -7.50 7.03 -8.50
C ILE A 112 -8.94 7.10 -9.05
N ASN A 113 -9.13 7.70 -10.23
CA ASN A 113 -10.44 7.73 -10.88
C ASN A 113 -10.96 6.34 -11.25
N ARG A 114 -10.06 5.36 -11.37
CA ARG A 114 -10.41 3.96 -11.64
C ARG A 114 -10.43 3.11 -10.37
N ASN A 115 -10.34 3.74 -9.22
CA ASN A 115 -10.35 3.06 -7.92
C ASN A 115 -9.17 2.11 -7.77
N LEU A 116 -7.98 2.57 -8.17
CA LEU A 116 -6.75 1.79 -8.09
C LEU A 116 -5.63 2.59 -7.43
N CYS A 117 -4.83 1.87 -6.66
CA CYS A 117 -3.51 2.31 -6.20
C CYS A 117 -2.51 1.21 -6.53
N PHE A 118 -1.21 1.51 -6.39
CA PHE A 118 -0.19 0.48 -6.27
C PHE A 118 -0.06 0.08 -4.80
N GLY A 119 0.40 -1.13 -4.58
CA GLY A 119 0.69 -1.61 -3.24
C GLY A 119 1.54 -2.88 -3.27
N TYR A 120 1.93 -3.33 -2.10
CA TYR A 120 2.78 -4.52 -1.95
C TYR A 120 1.95 -5.68 -1.41
N LEU A 121 1.94 -6.79 -2.15
CA LEU A 121 1.22 -8.01 -1.76
C LEU A 121 2.23 -9.05 -1.26
N PHE A 122 1.87 -9.74 -0.19
CA PHE A 122 2.71 -10.77 0.40
C PHE A 122 2.68 -12.05 -0.43
N ASN A 123 3.86 -12.62 -0.71
CA ASN A 123 4.01 -13.76 -1.63
C ASN A 123 4.22 -15.11 -0.93
N ASN A 124 4.40 -15.14 0.39
CA ASN A 124 4.76 -16.39 1.08
C ASN A 124 3.69 -17.47 0.85
N GLN A 125 4.12 -18.66 0.46
CA GLN A 125 3.23 -19.79 0.23
C GLN A 125 2.64 -20.35 1.52
N GLU A 126 3.25 -20.05 2.66
CA GLU A 126 2.78 -20.49 3.97
C GLU A 126 1.81 -19.50 4.62
N LYS A 127 1.20 -18.62 3.82
CA LYS A 127 0.30 -17.57 4.32
C LYS A 127 -0.87 -18.09 5.15
N GLN A 128 -1.29 -19.34 4.94
CA GLN A 128 -2.38 -19.95 5.71
C GLN A 128 -2.03 -20.13 7.21
N PHE A 129 -0.75 -20.06 7.57
CA PHE A 129 -0.33 -20.21 8.97
C PHE A 129 -0.28 -18.89 9.73
N TYR A 130 -0.55 -17.76 9.05
CA TYR A 130 -0.53 -16.45 9.69
C TYR A 130 -1.95 -16.00 10.02
N PRO A 131 -2.16 -15.41 11.22
CA PRO A 131 -3.51 -14.98 11.59
C PRO A 131 -3.97 -13.77 10.79
N GLU A 132 -5.26 -13.72 10.50
CA GLU A 132 -5.89 -12.57 9.86
C GLU A 132 -6.13 -11.48 10.91
N ILE A 133 -5.88 -10.22 10.51
CA ILE A 133 -6.15 -9.04 11.33
C ILE A 133 -6.96 -8.02 10.52
N GLU A 134 -7.68 -7.13 11.20
CA GLU A 134 -8.48 -6.11 10.52
C GLU A 134 -7.63 -4.94 10.06
N ARG A 135 -6.64 -4.56 10.87
CA ARG A 135 -5.68 -3.51 10.53
C ARG A 135 -4.42 -3.69 11.35
N PHE A 136 -3.33 -3.11 10.86
CA PHE A 136 -2.06 -3.21 11.56
C PHE A 136 -1.88 -2.03 12.51
N THR A 137 -1.61 -2.35 13.78
CA THR A 137 -1.24 -1.37 14.79
C THR A 137 -0.09 -1.94 15.60
N LEU A 138 0.82 -1.07 16.03
CA LEU A 138 1.86 -1.42 16.98
C LEU A 138 1.40 -0.96 18.36
N ASP A 139 1.26 -1.91 19.25
CA ASP A 139 0.92 -1.62 20.64
C ASP A 139 2.17 -1.44 21.49
#